data_5666bbc795ec5cc1098c188c97d7e867
#
_entry.id   5666bbc795ec5cc1098c188c97d7e867
#
_cell.length_a   1.000
_cell.length_b   1.000
_cell.length_c   1.000
_cell.angle_alpha   90.00
_cell.angle_beta   90.00
_cell.angle_gamma   90.00
#
_symmetry.space_group_name_H-M   'P 1'
#
loop_
_entity.id
_entity.type
_entity.pdbx_description
1 polymer ?
#
loop_
_entity_poly.entity_id
_entity_poly.type
_entity_poly.pdbx_seq_one_letter_code
_entity_poly.pdbx_strand_id
1 'polypeptide(L)'
;MILHIFNPEHDMALAANDPFWTAPHAGRQMRADLGWIPALWASDNDLVLVDNKEKAEFSSKKISHSNPNVYYVELKDITSNSNLADSINKIMPWGWDVNIRAQLLRSGINECCVPDNEHMAAIRELSG
;
A
#
# COMPACT_ATOMS: atom_id res chain seq x y z
N MET A 1 -9.13 10.25 4.76
CA MET A 1 -8.00 9.51 5.34
C MET A 1 -6.98 9.16 4.27
N ILE A 2 -5.72 9.19 4.60
CA ILE A 2 -4.64 8.83 3.69
C ILE A 2 -4.29 7.36 3.91
N LEU A 3 -4.18 6.59 2.84
CA LEU A 3 -3.74 5.19 2.88
C LEU A 3 -2.27 5.13 2.47
N HIS A 4 -1.42 4.68 3.38
CA HIS A 4 0.01 4.48 3.14
C HIS A 4 0.30 3.03 2.83
N ILE A 5 1.20 2.76 1.89
CA ILE A 5 1.55 1.40 1.46
C ILE A 5 3.07 1.30 1.35
N PHE A 6 3.65 0.31 2.01
CA PHE A 6 5.04 -0.06 1.82
C PHE A 6 5.12 -1.25 0.86
N ASN A 7 5.47 -0.96 -0.40
CA ASN A 7 5.62 -1.98 -1.44
C ASN A 7 7.07 -1.98 -1.99
N PRO A 8 7.99 -2.59 -1.25
CA PRO A 8 9.43 -2.55 -1.59
C PRO A 8 9.75 -3.25 -2.92
N GLU A 9 8.88 -4.14 -3.39
CA GLU A 9 9.00 -4.81 -4.69
C GLU A 9 8.61 -3.92 -5.88
N HIS A 10 8.32 -2.64 -5.63
CA HIS A 10 7.84 -1.68 -6.62
C HIS A 10 8.68 -1.64 -7.90
N ASP A 11 10.00 -1.57 -7.80
CA ASP A 11 10.86 -1.49 -8.98
C ASP A 11 10.74 -2.72 -9.88
N MET A 12 10.64 -3.90 -9.29
CA MET A 12 10.47 -5.16 -10.02
C MET A 12 9.08 -5.24 -10.66
N ALA A 13 8.05 -4.83 -9.91
CA ALA A 13 6.68 -4.81 -10.42
C ALA A 13 6.53 -3.81 -11.57
N LEU A 14 7.20 -2.66 -11.47
CA LEU A 14 7.20 -1.64 -12.52
C LEU A 14 7.86 -2.16 -13.81
N ALA A 15 8.97 -2.86 -13.67
CA ALA A 15 9.66 -3.47 -14.81
C ALA A 15 8.83 -4.56 -15.47
N ALA A 16 8.16 -5.40 -14.70
CA ALA A 16 7.28 -6.46 -15.20
C ALA A 16 6.04 -5.91 -15.92
N ASN A 17 5.53 -4.78 -15.44
CA ASN A 17 4.35 -4.10 -16.00
C ASN A 17 3.15 -5.03 -16.21
N ASP A 18 2.95 -5.97 -15.30
CA ASP A 18 1.87 -6.97 -15.34
C ASP A 18 1.00 -6.82 -14.09
N PRO A 19 -0.30 -6.48 -14.24
CA PRO A 19 -1.19 -6.29 -13.09
C PRO A 19 -1.38 -7.55 -12.24
N PHE A 20 -1.05 -8.72 -12.76
CA PHE A 20 -1.13 -10.00 -12.04
C PHE A 20 0.23 -10.54 -11.59
N TRP A 21 1.29 -9.73 -11.76
CA TRP A 21 2.62 -10.13 -11.35
C TRP A 21 2.68 -10.38 -9.83
N THR A 22 3.37 -11.45 -9.45
CA THR A 22 3.59 -11.79 -8.05
C THR A 22 5.05 -11.58 -7.70
N ALA A 23 5.31 -10.86 -6.60
CA ALA A 23 6.66 -10.60 -6.13
C ALA A 23 7.41 -11.90 -5.77
N PRO A 24 8.73 -11.94 -5.94
CA PRO A 24 9.55 -13.04 -5.40
C PRO A 24 9.36 -13.18 -3.90
N HIS A 25 9.64 -14.37 -3.39
CA HIS A 25 9.45 -14.69 -1.96
C HIS A 25 10.13 -13.66 -1.04
N ALA A 26 11.37 -13.27 -1.34
CA ALA A 26 12.10 -12.29 -0.52
C ALA A 26 11.39 -10.94 -0.44
N GLY A 27 10.84 -10.45 -1.56
CA GLY A 27 10.07 -9.20 -1.59
C GLY A 27 8.78 -9.30 -0.81
N ARG A 28 8.06 -10.41 -0.94
CA ARG A 28 6.83 -10.67 -0.18
C ARG A 28 7.10 -10.77 1.31
N GLN A 29 8.21 -11.40 1.69
CA GLN A 29 8.61 -11.54 3.08
C GLN A 29 8.96 -10.17 3.68
N MET A 30 9.69 -9.33 2.95
CA MET A 30 10.03 -7.98 3.39
C MET A 30 8.76 -7.15 3.61
N ARG A 31 7.80 -7.23 2.67
CA ARG A 31 6.52 -6.52 2.81
C ARG A 31 5.73 -7.00 4.03
N ALA A 32 5.71 -8.32 4.29
CA ALA A 32 5.05 -8.88 5.45
C ALA A 32 5.69 -8.43 6.75
N ASP A 33 7.03 -8.39 6.80
CA ASP A 33 7.77 -8.06 8.02
C ASP A 33 7.81 -6.56 8.31
N LEU A 34 7.85 -5.72 7.27
CA LEU A 34 8.10 -4.28 7.38
C LEU A 34 6.94 -3.41 6.89
N GLY A 35 5.79 -4.01 6.60
CA GLY A 35 4.62 -3.26 6.10
C GLY A 35 4.15 -2.15 7.04
N TRP A 36 4.51 -2.21 8.32
CA TRP A 36 4.19 -1.18 9.32
C TRP A 36 5.04 0.08 9.20
N ILE A 37 6.12 0.06 8.42
CA ILE A 37 7.10 1.16 8.32
C ILE A 37 6.46 2.54 8.07
N PRO A 38 5.40 2.69 7.25
CA PRO A 38 4.77 3.99 7.08
C PRO A 38 4.29 4.65 8.38
N ALA A 39 4.11 3.90 9.46
CA ALA A 39 3.77 4.47 10.75
C ALA A 39 4.86 5.39 11.31
N LEU A 40 6.07 5.36 10.75
CA LEU A 40 7.15 6.28 11.13
C LEU A 40 6.91 7.71 10.65
N TRP A 41 6.11 7.90 9.60
CA TRP A 41 5.83 9.23 9.03
C TRP A 41 4.35 9.55 8.83
N ALA A 42 3.47 8.59 9.02
CA ALA A 42 2.03 8.81 8.87
C ALA A 42 1.47 9.71 9.97
N SER A 43 0.43 10.45 9.65
CA SER A 43 -0.28 11.31 10.60
C SER A 43 -1.33 10.52 11.37
N ASP A 44 -1.82 11.10 12.48
CA ASP A 44 -2.89 10.50 13.27
C ASP A 44 -4.11 10.21 12.39
N ASN A 45 -4.73 9.06 12.61
CA ASN A 45 -5.91 8.57 11.91
C ASN A 45 -5.67 8.17 10.45
N ASP A 46 -4.42 8.19 9.97
CA ASP A 46 -4.09 7.62 8.68
C ASP A 46 -4.16 6.09 8.72
N LEU A 47 -4.32 5.49 7.54
CA LEU A 47 -4.35 4.04 7.36
C LEU A 47 -3.02 3.56 6.81
N VAL A 48 -2.58 2.40 7.27
CA VAL A 48 -1.40 1.71 6.75
C VAL A 48 -1.83 0.33 6.25
N LEU A 49 -1.66 0.07 4.95
CA LEU A 49 -1.99 -1.22 4.35
C LEU A 49 -0.91 -2.24 4.69
N VAL A 50 -1.30 -3.35 5.28
CA VAL A 50 -0.39 -4.43 5.68
C VAL A 50 -0.95 -5.79 5.27
N ASP A 51 -0.08 -6.80 5.23
CA ASP A 51 -0.49 -8.17 4.93
C ASP A 51 -1.09 -8.87 6.16
N ASN A 52 -0.62 -8.49 7.36
CA ASN A 52 -1.11 -9.03 8.63
C ASN A 52 -1.09 -7.92 9.68
N LYS A 53 -2.27 -7.44 10.06
CA LYS A 53 -2.37 -6.29 10.97
C LYS A 53 -1.95 -6.61 12.40
N GLU A 54 -2.13 -7.83 12.87
CA GLU A 54 -1.68 -8.22 14.21
C GLU A 54 -0.16 -8.21 14.31
N LYS A 55 0.51 -8.72 13.28
CA LYS A 55 1.97 -8.70 13.17
C LYS A 55 2.50 -7.26 13.07
N ALA A 56 1.83 -6.42 12.28
CA ALA A 56 2.20 -5.01 12.12
C ALA A 56 2.10 -4.26 13.45
N GLU A 57 1.01 -4.42 14.17
CA GLU A 57 0.82 -3.82 15.48
C GLU A 57 1.89 -4.27 16.47
N PHE A 58 2.17 -5.56 16.52
CA PHE A 58 3.19 -6.12 17.39
C PHE A 58 4.58 -5.54 17.07
N SER A 59 4.95 -5.51 15.79
CA SER A 59 6.27 -5.04 15.35
C SER A 59 6.44 -3.54 15.58
N SER A 60 5.42 -2.74 15.26
CA SER A 60 5.49 -1.28 15.39
C SER A 60 5.59 -0.81 16.83
N LYS A 61 4.99 -1.53 17.77
CA LYS A 61 5.05 -1.20 19.21
C LYS A 61 6.46 -1.24 19.78
N LYS A 62 7.37 -1.99 19.14
CA LYS A 62 8.78 -2.09 19.57
C LYS A 62 9.59 -0.86 19.17
N ILE A 63 9.07 -0.01 18.29
CA ILE A 63 9.77 1.16 17.76
C ILE A 63 9.11 2.41 18.33
N SER A 64 9.84 3.13 19.18
CA SER A 64 9.31 4.29 19.90
C SER A 64 8.90 5.46 18.99
N HIS A 65 9.44 5.53 17.77
CA HIS A 65 9.13 6.61 16.82
C HIS A 65 7.93 6.34 15.92
N SER A 66 7.37 5.12 15.97
CA SER A 66 6.17 4.82 15.18
C SER A 66 4.95 5.52 15.80
N ASN A 67 4.07 6.02 14.93
CA ASN A 67 2.85 6.70 15.38
C ASN A 67 1.84 5.65 15.87
N PRO A 68 1.46 5.66 17.17
CA PRO A 68 0.49 4.70 17.70
C PRO A 68 -0.95 4.99 17.27
N ASN A 69 -1.21 6.13 16.65
CA ASN A 69 -2.56 6.58 16.30
C ASN A 69 -2.91 6.32 14.84
N VAL A 70 -2.15 5.47 14.15
CA VAL A 70 -2.50 4.99 12.81
C VAL A 70 -3.31 3.71 12.92
N TYR A 71 -4.09 3.39 11.87
CA TYR A 71 -4.87 2.16 11.78
C TYR A 71 -4.27 1.24 10.73
N TYR A 72 -3.95 0.02 11.13
CA TYR A 72 -3.49 -1.01 10.19
C TYR A 72 -4.69 -1.70 9.56
N VAL A 73 -4.68 -1.80 8.24
CA VAL A 73 -5.75 -2.45 7.46
C VAL A 73 -5.15 -3.45 6.48
N GLU A 74 -5.93 -4.49 6.18
CA GLU A 74 -5.59 -5.46 5.13
C GLU A 74 -6.51 -5.22 3.93
N LEU A 75 -6.14 -5.72 2.76
CA LEU A 75 -6.98 -5.59 1.56
C LEU A 75 -8.39 -6.14 1.78
N LYS A 76 -8.52 -7.22 2.52
CA LYS A 76 -9.83 -7.82 2.83
C LYS A 76 -10.73 -6.87 3.64
N ASP A 77 -10.16 -6.02 4.49
CA ASP A 77 -10.92 -5.04 5.26
C ASP A 77 -11.51 -3.96 4.35
N ILE A 78 -10.74 -3.53 3.36
CA ILE A 78 -11.19 -2.55 2.36
C ILE A 78 -12.28 -3.17 1.48
N THR A 79 -12.07 -4.40 1.03
CA THR A 79 -13.02 -5.12 0.17
C THR A 79 -14.36 -5.34 0.87
N SER A 80 -14.34 -5.65 2.16
CA SER A 80 -15.54 -5.97 2.94
C SER A 80 -16.26 -4.75 3.51
N ASN A 81 -15.65 -3.57 3.44
CA ASN A 81 -16.22 -2.35 4.05
C ASN A 81 -16.14 -1.17 3.07
N SER A 82 -17.25 -0.93 2.37
CA SER A 82 -17.34 0.16 1.40
C SER A 82 -17.19 1.54 2.05
N ASN A 83 -17.62 1.70 3.29
CA ASN A 83 -17.47 2.96 4.01
C ASN A 83 -15.99 3.26 4.27
N LEU A 84 -15.19 2.23 4.58
CA LEU A 84 -13.76 2.38 4.74
C LEU A 84 -13.11 2.79 3.41
N ALA A 85 -13.45 2.11 2.32
CA ALA A 85 -12.96 2.45 0.99
C ALA A 85 -13.30 3.89 0.60
N ASP A 86 -14.52 4.32 0.85
CA ASP A 86 -15.00 5.67 0.53
C ASP A 86 -14.32 6.75 1.39
N SER A 87 -13.86 6.40 2.59
CA SER A 87 -13.16 7.33 3.48
C SER A 87 -11.72 7.64 3.04
N ILE A 88 -11.16 6.81 2.16
CA ILE A 88 -9.80 7.00 1.63
C ILE A 88 -9.86 8.01 0.49
N ASN A 89 -9.20 9.16 0.67
CA ASN A 89 -9.19 10.23 -0.32
C ASN A 89 -7.82 10.45 -0.97
N LYS A 90 -6.78 9.81 -0.46
CA LYS A 90 -5.43 9.87 -1.00
C LYS A 90 -4.68 8.59 -0.68
N ILE A 91 -3.86 8.14 -1.62
CA ILE A 91 -3.05 6.93 -1.46
C ILE A 91 -1.59 7.28 -1.69
N MET A 92 -0.74 6.88 -0.75
CA MET A 92 0.70 7.14 -0.78
C MET A 92 1.46 5.82 -0.69
N PRO A 93 1.67 5.11 -1.81
CA PRO A 93 2.51 3.93 -1.82
C PRO A 93 3.98 4.34 -1.81
N TRP A 94 4.86 3.39 -1.52
CA TRP A 94 6.29 3.56 -1.71
C TRP A 94 6.60 3.90 -3.17
N GLY A 95 5.89 3.24 -4.10
CA GLY A 95 5.91 3.59 -5.50
C GLY A 95 4.68 3.05 -6.22
N TRP A 96 4.26 3.73 -7.30
CA TRP A 96 3.15 3.30 -8.13
C TRP A 96 3.63 2.33 -9.20
N ASP A 97 2.93 1.23 -9.37
CA ASP A 97 3.06 0.28 -10.49
C ASP A 97 1.69 -0.28 -10.83
N VAL A 98 1.57 -0.96 -11.97
CA VAL A 98 0.27 -1.48 -12.42
C VAL A 98 -0.27 -2.58 -11.52
N ASN A 99 0.61 -3.28 -10.80
CA ASN A 99 0.20 -4.34 -9.88
C ASN A 99 -0.55 -3.75 -8.67
N ILE A 100 0.05 -2.78 -7.97
CA ILE A 100 -0.61 -2.16 -6.80
C ILE A 100 -1.87 -1.40 -7.21
N ARG A 101 -1.83 -0.71 -8.36
CA ARG A 101 -3.01 -0.02 -8.90
C ARG A 101 -4.17 -1.00 -9.11
N ALA A 102 -3.91 -2.13 -9.75
CA ALA A 102 -4.92 -3.14 -10.01
C ALA A 102 -5.47 -3.76 -8.72
N GLN A 103 -4.60 -4.04 -7.75
CA GLN A 103 -5.03 -4.58 -6.44
C GLN A 103 -5.98 -3.63 -5.73
N LEU A 104 -5.67 -2.33 -5.72
CA LEU A 104 -6.49 -1.31 -5.07
C LEU A 104 -7.86 -1.17 -5.75
N LEU A 105 -7.88 -1.14 -7.08
CA LEU A 105 -9.14 -1.06 -7.84
C LEU A 105 -10.02 -2.30 -7.60
N ARG A 106 -9.42 -3.49 -7.56
CA ARG A 106 -10.14 -4.73 -7.26
C ARG A 106 -10.71 -4.74 -5.84
N SER A 107 -10.08 -4.01 -4.92
CA SER A 107 -10.53 -3.91 -3.53
C SER A 107 -11.65 -2.91 -3.31
N GLY A 108 -12.05 -2.17 -4.34
CA GLY A 108 -13.14 -1.20 -4.26
C GLY A 108 -12.72 0.24 -4.03
N ILE A 109 -11.42 0.53 -4.11
CA ILE A 109 -10.91 1.90 -4.04
C ILE A 109 -11.41 2.70 -5.24
N ASN A 110 -11.83 3.96 -5.00
CA ASN A 110 -12.31 4.85 -6.05
C ASN A 110 -11.20 5.14 -7.07
N GLU A 111 -11.54 5.09 -8.36
CA GLU A 111 -10.60 5.34 -9.44
C GLU A 111 -9.90 6.70 -9.35
N CYS A 112 -10.57 7.72 -8.79
CA CYS A 112 -9.97 9.05 -8.66
C CYS A 112 -8.82 9.09 -7.63
N CYS A 113 -8.65 8.06 -6.82
CA CYS A 113 -7.57 7.95 -5.84
C CYS A 113 -6.32 7.27 -6.40
N VAL A 114 -6.39 6.71 -7.62
CA VAL A 114 -5.25 6.04 -8.27
C VAL A 114 -4.90 6.76 -9.58
N PRO A 115 -3.62 6.67 -10.04
CA PRO A 115 -3.23 7.26 -11.30
C PRO A 115 -3.97 6.59 -12.47
N ASP A 116 -4.26 7.35 -13.53
CA ASP A 116 -4.80 6.78 -14.77
C ASP A 116 -3.70 6.06 -15.56
N ASN A 117 -4.09 5.43 -16.67
CA ASN A 117 -3.14 4.65 -17.48
C ASN A 117 -2.03 5.52 -18.08
N GLU A 118 -2.36 6.76 -18.49
CA GLU A 118 -1.39 7.70 -19.04
C GLU A 118 -0.36 8.11 -17.99
N HIS A 119 -0.82 8.43 -16.78
CA HIS A 119 0.05 8.77 -15.67
C HIS A 119 0.94 7.58 -15.26
N MET A 120 0.40 6.37 -15.29
CA MET A 120 1.16 5.15 -15.00
C MET A 120 2.26 4.92 -16.03
N ALA A 121 1.98 5.16 -17.31
CA ALA A 121 2.98 5.05 -18.36
C ALA A 121 4.11 6.06 -18.16
N ALA A 122 3.79 7.29 -17.77
CA ALA A 122 4.78 8.33 -17.48
C ALA A 122 5.66 7.96 -16.28
N ILE A 123 5.10 7.41 -15.21
CA ILE A 123 5.85 6.93 -14.04
C ILE A 123 6.85 5.85 -14.46
N ARG A 124 6.40 4.87 -15.24
CA ARG A 124 7.25 3.78 -15.71
C ARG A 124 8.39 4.28 -16.58
N GLU A 125 8.12 5.21 -17.45
CA GLU A 125 9.11 5.81 -18.36
C GLU A 125 10.19 6.57 -17.58
N LEU A 126 9.78 7.34 -16.54
CA LEU A 126 10.71 8.11 -15.71
C LEU A 126 11.55 7.22 -14.79
N SER A 127 11.02 6.08 -14.39
CA SER A 127 11.70 5.16 -13.45
C SER A 127 12.54 4.11 -14.15
N GLY A 128 12.30 3.92 -15.43
CA GLY A 128 13.01 2.94 -16.24
C GLY A 128 14.25 3.52 -16.82
#